data_609ed677c5304ffa72f4f7343a0c1a6e
#
_entry.id   609ed677c5304ffa72f4f7343a0c1a6e
#
_cell.length_a   1.000
_cell.length_b   1.000
_cell.length_c   1.000
_cell.angle_alpha   90.00
_cell.angle_beta   90.00
_cell.angle_gamma   90.00
#
_symmetry.space_group_name_H-M   'P 1'
#
loop_
_entity.id
_entity.type
_entity.pdbx_description
1 polymer ?
#
loop_
_entity_poly.entity_id
_entity_poly.type
_entity_poly.pdbx_seq_one_letter_code
_entity_poly.pdbx_strand_id
1 'polypeptide(L)'
;HNDVHRISIVHDFISQEECDEILRYSWQNLQPANVVSSDGKGKKHDGRTGSNTWLNHDASPVILGVAERISQMVRMPLENAEPFQIVHYDVGQKYDYHFDSFDTSDAEYFDGYVKTGGQRLLTVLGYLRDVPSGGETGFNRLGLNVQPKMGSIIVWYNCKPETNERD
;
A
#
# COMPACT_ATOMS: atom_id res chain seq x y z
N HIS A 1 -4.71 5.97 -17.24
CA HIS A 1 -4.06 4.66 -17.38
C HIS A 1 -2.77 4.82 -18.15
N ASN A 2 -1.65 4.32 -17.65
CA ASN A 2 -0.37 4.27 -18.36
C ASN A 2 -0.01 2.80 -18.60
N ASP A 3 -0.27 2.34 -19.81
CA ASP A 3 -0.09 0.94 -20.18
C ASP A 3 1.37 0.49 -20.17
N VAL A 4 2.31 1.41 -20.38
CA VAL A 4 3.75 1.13 -20.41
C VAL A 4 4.27 0.78 -19.01
N HIS A 5 3.78 1.51 -17.99
CA HIS A 5 4.20 1.33 -16.60
C HIS A 5 3.12 0.71 -15.72
N ARG A 6 2.01 0.29 -16.31
CA ARG A 6 0.91 -0.41 -15.65
C ARG A 6 0.42 0.25 -14.36
N ILE A 7 0.30 1.60 -14.39
CA ILE A 7 -0.29 2.39 -13.31
C ILE A 7 -1.70 2.79 -13.67
N SER A 8 -2.64 2.57 -12.79
CA SER A 8 -4.05 2.94 -12.96
C SER A 8 -4.54 3.72 -11.76
N ILE A 9 -5.36 4.75 -12.01
CA ILE A 9 -6.07 5.51 -10.98
C ILE A 9 -7.55 5.28 -11.20
N VAL A 10 -8.26 4.90 -10.14
CA VAL A 10 -9.72 4.73 -10.16
C VAL A 10 -10.31 5.67 -9.14
N HIS A 11 -11.11 6.62 -9.61
CA HIS A 11 -11.79 7.59 -8.75
C HIS A 11 -13.08 6.99 -8.20
N ASP A 12 -13.50 7.50 -7.04
CA ASP A 12 -14.76 7.16 -6.39
C ASP A 12 -14.96 5.64 -6.19
N PHE A 13 -13.85 4.93 -5.92
CA PHE A 13 -13.83 3.48 -5.72
C PHE A 13 -14.25 3.10 -4.29
N ILE A 14 -13.83 3.87 -3.28
CA ILE A 14 -14.18 3.68 -1.87
C ILE A 14 -15.15 4.82 -1.50
N SER A 15 -16.32 4.48 -0.95
CA SER A 15 -17.28 5.51 -0.54
C SER A 15 -16.83 6.27 0.71
N GLN A 16 -17.47 7.40 1.01
CA GLN A 16 -17.21 8.16 2.23
C GLN A 16 -17.43 7.29 3.48
N GLU A 17 -18.53 6.55 3.50
CA GLU A 17 -18.91 5.69 4.62
C GLU A 17 -17.89 4.56 4.83
N GLU A 18 -17.38 3.97 3.74
CA GLU A 18 -16.33 2.96 3.78
C GLU A 18 -15.00 3.54 4.28
N CYS A 19 -14.63 4.74 3.82
CA CYS A 19 -13.44 5.44 4.33
C CYS A 19 -13.57 5.72 5.84
N ASP A 20 -14.72 6.21 6.29
CA ASP A 20 -14.98 6.50 7.70
C ASP A 20 -14.94 5.22 8.55
N GLU A 21 -15.49 4.11 8.04
CA GLU A 21 -15.44 2.81 8.72
C GLU A 21 -14.00 2.31 8.88
N ILE A 22 -13.20 2.35 7.82
CA ILE A 22 -11.78 1.96 7.86
C ILE A 22 -11.02 2.81 8.90
N LEU A 23 -11.24 4.11 8.91
CA LEU A 23 -10.61 5.02 9.87
C LEU A 23 -11.06 4.74 11.31
N ARG A 24 -12.36 4.45 11.53
CA ARG A 24 -12.90 4.11 12.85
C ARG A 24 -12.21 2.89 13.47
N TYR A 25 -11.90 1.87 12.66
CA TYR A 25 -11.22 0.65 13.13
C TYR A 25 -9.71 0.82 13.33
N SER A 26 -9.10 1.77 12.65
CA SER A 26 -7.64 1.88 12.59
C SER A 26 -7.05 3.01 13.44
N TRP A 27 -7.76 4.14 13.57
CA TRP A 27 -7.20 5.39 14.12
C TRP A 27 -6.57 5.25 15.51
N GLN A 28 -7.23 4.53 16.42
CA GLN A 28 -6.76 4.35 17.80
C GLN A 28 -5.56 3.39 17.92
N ASN A 29 -5.26 2.65 16.86
CA ASN A 29 -4.22 1.62 16.83
C ASN A 29 -2.97 2.06 16.08
N LEU A 30 -2.92 3.31 15.59
CA LEU A 30 -1.76 3.84 14.89
C LEU A 30 -0.53 3.88 15.81
N GLN A 31 0.59 3.34 15.32
CA GLN A 31 1.88 3.34 15.99
C GLN A 31 2.93 3.95 15.07
N PRO A 32 4.00 4.56 15.60
CA PRO A 32 5.10 5.06 14.77
C PRO A 32 5.57 4.00 13.78
N ALA A 33 5.63 4.36 12.49
CA ALA A 33 6.00 3.42 11.45
C ALA A 33 7.48 3.02 11.56
N ASN A 34 7.75 1.72 11.44
CA ASN A 34 9.09 1.16 11.33
C ASN A 34 9.33 0.65 9.92
N VAL A 35 10.58 0.67 9.47
CA VAL A 35 11.01 -0.02 8.25
C VAL A 35 11.39 -1.45 8.62
N VAL A 36 10.93 -2.42 7.83
CA VAL A 36 11.36 -3.82 7.98
C VAL A 36 12.84 -3.89 7.64
N SER A 37 13.67 -4.30 8.60
CA SER A 37 15.08 -4.62 8.36
C SER A 37 15.22 -6.09 8.00
N SER A 38 16.35 -6.45 7.41
CA SER A 38 16.64 -7.81 6.97
C SER A 38 16.51 -8.86 8.10
N ASP A 39 16.77 -8.48 9.35
CA ASP A 39 16.62 -9.33 10.54
C ASP A 39 15.15 -9.46 11.05
N GLY A 40 14.16 -8.96 10.29
CA GLY A 40 12.75 -9.00 10.64
C GLY A 40 12.35 -8.06 11.80
N LYS A 41 13.29 -7.31 12.38
CA LYS A 41 13.02 -6.33 13.43
C LYS A 41 12.74 -4.97 12.82
N GLY A 42 11.64 -4.34 13.24
CA GLY A 42 11.32 -2.99 12.82
C GLY A 42 12.39 -1.98 13.30
N LYS A 43 12.98 -1.25 12.36
CA LYS A 43 13.95 -0.18 12.64
C LYS A 43 13.32 1.16 12.32
N LYS A 44 13.48 2.14 13.23
CA LYS A 44 13.20 3.54 12.88
C LYS A 44 14.13 3.96 11.76
N HIS A 45 13.58 4.57 10.73
CA HIS A 45 14.35 5.06 9.58
C HIS A 45 13.88 6.47 9.24
N ASP A 46 14.83 7.40 9.06
CA ASP A 46 14.52 8.80 8.78
C ASP A 46 13.72 9.00 7.48
N GLY A 47 13.78 8.03 6.57
CA GLY A 47 13.00 7.99 5.34
C GLY A 47 11.53 7.57 5.52
N ARG A 48 11.10 7.14 6.73
CA ARG A 48 9.70 6.79 7.05
C ARG A 48 9.32 7.32 8.41
N THR A 49 8.59 8.43 8.43
CA THR A 49 8.32 9.19 9.67
C THR A 49 6.86 9.21 10.09
N GLY A 50 5.96 8.60 9.31
CA GLY A 50 4.53 8.51 9.63
C GLY A 50 4.18 7.49 10.71
N SER A 51 2.90 7.26 10.89
CA SER A 51 2.34 6.21 11.75
C SER A 51 1.57 5.20 10.92
N ASN A 52 1.51 3.95 11.36
CA ASN A 52 0.72 2.93 10.69
C ASN A 52 0.08 1.93 11.66
N THR A 53 -0.89 1.21 11.16
CA THR A 53 -1.46 0.01 11.80
C THR A 53 -1.89 -0.98 10.73
N TRP A 54 -2.07 -2.23 11.13
CA TRP A 54 -2.59 -3.28 10.28
C TRP A 54 -4.06 -3.53 10.61
N LEU A 55 -4.88 -3.70 9.57
CA LEU A 55 -6.31 -3.93 9.66
C LEU A 55 -6.67 -5.16 8.84
N ASN A 56 -7.18 -6.19 9.49
CA ASN A 56 -7.63 -7.39 8.81
C ASN A 56 -8.83 -7.11 7.90
N HIS A 57 -8.91 -7.81 6.79
CA HIS A 57 -10.00 -7.65 5.81
C HIS A 57 -11.37 -7.97 6.41
N ASP A 58 -11.46 -8.88 7.36
CA ASP A 58 -12.68 -9.32 8.03
C ASP A 58 -13.02 -8.53 9.31
N ALA A 59 -12.35 -7.41 9.56
CA ALA A 59 -12.59 -6.58 10.75
C ALA A 59 -14.04 -6.06 10.82
N SER A 60 -14.69 -5.82 9.68
CA SER A 60 -16.14 -5.62 9.57
C SER A 60 -16.64 -6.04 8.19
N PRO A 61 -17.97 -6.27 8.03
CA PRO A 61 -18.56 -6.58 6.72
C PRO A 61 -18.29 -5.50 5.66
N VAL A 62 -18.21 -4.24 6.06
CA VAL A 62 -17.91 -3.11 5.17
C VAL A 62 -16.47 -3.19 4.67
N ILE A 63 -15.51 -3.42 5.57
CA ILE A 63 -14.08 -3.56 5.25
C ILE A 63 -13.86 -4.77 4.35
N LEU A 64 -14.52 -5.90 4.65
CA LEU A 64 -14.48 -7.09 3.81
C LEU A 64 -15.00 -6.80 2.40
N GLY A 65 -16.13 -6.09 2.26
CA GLY A 65 -16.66 -5.70 0.96
C GLY A 65 -15.70 -4.86 0.12
N VAL A 66 -14.94 -3.96 0.76
CA VAL A 66 -13.89 -3.19 0.07
C VAL A 66 -12.77 -4.12 -0.41
N ALA A 67 -12.30 -5.04 0.45
CA ALA A 67 -11.23 -5.98 0.12
C ALA A 67 -11.62 -6.93 -1.04
N GLU A 68 -12.84 -7.48 -1.00
CA GLU A 68 -13.38 -8.32 -2.07
C GLU A 68 -13.50 -7.57 -3.38
N ARG A 69 -13.96 -6.32 -3.36
CA ARG A 69 -14.08 -5.47 -4.54
C ARG A 69 -12.72 -5.16 -5.17
N ILE A 70 -11.69 -4.92 -4.34
CA ILE A 70 -10.30 -4.79 -4.81
C ILE A 70 -9.83 -6.09 -5.45
N SER A 71 -9.99 -7.23 -4.77
CA SER A 71 -9.62 -8.56 -5.26
C SER A 71 -10.22 -8.84 -6.65
N GLN A 72 -11.51 -8.57 -6.83
CA GLN A 72 -12.21 -8.74 -8.11
C GLN A 72 -11.65 -7.83 -9.20
N MET A 73 -11.37 -6.56 -8.86
CA MET A 73 -10.85 -5.58 -9.82
C MET A 73 -9.45 -5.96 -10.31
N VAL A 74 -8.56 -6.37 -9.40
CA VAL A 74 -7.19 -6.78 -9.77
C VAL A 74 -7.11 -8.23 -10.26
N ARG A 75 -8.20 -8.99 -10.17
CA ARG A 75 -8.31 -10.40 -10.54
C ARG A 75 -7.30 -11.29 -9.81
N MET A 76 -7.10 -11.03 -8.54
CA MET A 76 -6.24 -11.82 -7.66
C MET A 76 -7.04 -12.29 -6.45
N PRO A 77 -6.88 -13.55 -6.01
CA PRO A 77 -7.58 -14.08 -4.84
C PRO A 77 -7.28 -13.25 -3.58
N LEU A 78 -8.29 -13.01 -2.75
CA LEU A 78 -8.16 -12.21 -1.53
C LEU A 78 -7.20 -12.84 -0.52
N GLU A 79 -7.12 -14.18 -0.49
CA GLU A 79 -6.18 -14.92 0.35
C GLU A 79 -4.70 -14.65 0.04
N ASN A 80 -4.40 -14.08 -1.13
CA ASN A 80 -3.05 -13.65 -1.49
C ASN A 80 -2.73 -12.22 -1.07
N ALA A 81 -3.72 -11.48 -0.55
CA ALA A 81 -3.52 -10.09 -0.14
C ALA A 81 -3.03 -10.01 1.31
N GLU A 82 -2.02 -9.17 1.54
CA GLU A 82 -1.66 -8.77 2.90
C GLU A 82 -2.82 -7.98 3.54
N PRO A 83 -2.98 -8.02 4.88
CA PRO A 83 -3.92 -7.13 5.57
C PRO A 83 -3.72 -5.67 5.16
N PHE A 84 -4.75 -4.84 5.25
CA PHE A 84 -4.62 -3.43 4.97
C PHE A 84 -3.61 -2.77 5.91
N GLN A 85 -2.62 -2.09 5.36
CA GLN A 85 -1.75 -1.19 6.11
C GLN A 85 -2.34 0.22 6.05
N ILE A 86 -2.91 0.67 7.15
CA ILE A 86 -3.42 2.04 7.26
C ILE A 86 -2.27 2.93 7.69
N VAL A 87 -2.00 3.97 6.92
CA VAL A 87 -0.86 4.87 7.13
C VAL A 87 -1.37 6.29 7.34
N HIS A 88 -0.80 6.97 8.31
CA HIS A 88 -1.07 8.37 8.60
C HIS A 88 0.23 9.19 8.61
N TYR A 89 0.16 10.36 8.00
CA TYR A 89 1.24 11.34 8.00
C TYR A 89 0.76 12.66 8.56
N ASP A 90 1.44 13.15 9.60
CA ASP A 90 1.31 14.54 10.05
C ASP A 90 2.08 15.49 9.13
N VAL A 91 1.87 16.80 9.32
CA VAL A 91 2.58 17.82 8.56
C VAL A 91 4.09 17.63 8.67
N GLY A 92 4.77 17.57 7.52
CA GLY A 92 6.20 17.36 7.41
C GLY A 92 6.66 15.91 7.49
N GLN A 93 5.75 14.95 7.73
CA GLN A 93 6.06 13.53 7.66
C GLN A 93 6.00 13.00 6.24
N LYS A 94 6.74 11.92 5.99
CA LYS A 94 6.91 11.33 4.67
C LYS A 94 7.26 9.86 4.72
N TYR A 95 7.18 9.22 3.58
CA TYR A 95 7.89 7.99 3.25
C TYR A 95 8.68 8.23 1.96
N ASP A 96 10.00 8.11 2.02
CA ASP A 96 10.87 8.32 0.86
C ASP A 96 10.62 7.26 -0.23
N TYR A 97 11.06 7.54 -1.45
CA TYR A 97 10.96 6.62 -2.57
C TYR A 97 11.59 5.26 -2.23
N HIS A 98 10.84 4.21 -2.44
CA HIS A 98 11.23 2.84 -2.16
C HIS A 98 10.55 1.89 -3.15
N PHE A 99 10.96 0.65 -3.16
CA PHE A 99 10.24 -0.41 -3.85
C PHE A 99 9.34 -1.13 -2.85
N ASP A 100 8.11 -1.46 -3.24
CA ASP A 100 7.23 -2.29 -2.44
C ASP A 100 7.59 -3.78 -2.56
N SER A 101 8.13 -4.19 -3.71
CA SER A 101 8.61 -5.56 -3.92
C SER A 101 9.88 -5.86 -3.11
N PHE A 102 10.00 -7.10 -2.66
CA PHE A 102 11.20 -7.58 -1.99
C PHE A 102 12.38 -7.69 -2.98
N ASP A 103 13.61 -7.49 -2.48
CA ASP A 103 14.80 -7.73 -3.26
C ASP A 103 15.12 -9.24 -3.33
N THR A 104 14.82 -9.85 -4.46
CA THR A 104 15.05 -11.29 -4.65
C THR A 104 16.52 -11.67 -4.81
N SER A 105 17.42 -10.70 -5.00
CA SER A 105 18.86 -10.91 -4.99
C SER A 105 19.44 -11.00 -3.58
N ASP A 106 18.71 -10.51 -2.57
CA ASP A 106 19.05 -10.65 -1.16
C ASP A 106 18.45 -11.95 -0.63
N ALA A 107 19.32 -12.89 -0.26
CA ALA A 107 18.93 -14.23 0.21
C ALA A 107 18.06 -14.17 1.48
N GLU A 108 18.28 -13.19 2.36
CA GLU A 108 17.53 -13.04 3.60
C GLU A 108 16.07 -12.63 3.32
N TYR A 109 15.84 -11.68 2.40
CA TYR A 109 14.50 -11.34 1.94
C TYR A 109 13.84 -12.48 1.17
N PHE A 110 14.61 -13.18 0.33
CA PHE A 110 14.08 -14.30 -0.44
C PHE A 110 13.60 -15.43 0.47
N ASP A 111 14.45 -15.90 1.39
CA ASP A 111 14.11 -17.01 2.30
C ASP A 111 13.07 -16.60 3.36
N GLY A 112 13.13 -15.36 3.86
CA GLY A 112 12.26 -14.88 4.92
C GLY A 112 10.84 -14.54 4.46
N TYR A 113 10.68 -13.99 3.27
CA TYR A 113 9.40 -13.45 2.79
C TYR A 113 8.93 -14.08 1.48
N VAL A 114 9.76 -14.07 0.44
CA VAL A 114 9.32 -14.49 -0.91
C VAL A 114 9.02 -15.97 -0.97
N LYS A 115 9.83 -16.79 -0.32
CA LYS A 115 9.69 -18.26 -0.32
C LYS A 115 8.45 -18.72 0.47
N THR A 116 8.06 -17.99 1.49
CA THR A 116 6.94 -18.34 2.39
C THR A 116 5.63 -17.67 1.99
N GLY A 117 5.65 -16.39 1.68
CA GLY A 117 4.47 -15.55 1.40
C GLY A 117 4.34 -15.10 -0.06
N GLY A 118 5.37 -15.34 -0.89
CA GLY A 118 5.39 -14.84 -2.26
C GLY A 118 5.93 -13.41 -2.38
N GLN A 119 6.01 -12.92 -3.62
CA GLN A 119 6.43 -11.57 -3.96
C GLN A 119 5.25 -10.62 -3.98
N ARG A 120 5.45 -9.38 -3.56
CA ARG A 120 4.48 -8.30 -3.73
C ARG A 120 4.38 -7.88 -5.19
N LEU A 121 3.53 -8.55 -5.95
CA LEU A 121 3.41 -8.37 -7.40
C LEU A 121 2.77 -7.04 -7.78
N LEU A 122 1.81 -6.56 -6.99
CA LEU A 122 1.14 -5.29 -7.19
C LEU A 122 0.82 -4.61 -5.85
N THR A 123 0.66 -3.31 -5.90
CA THR A 123 0.18 -2.51 -4.77
C THR A 123 -1.13 -1.82 -5.15
N VAL A 124 -2.06 -1.80 -4.20
CA VAL A 124 -3.27 -0.98 -4.24
C VAL A 124 -3.21 -0.01 -3.09
N LEU A 125 -3.16 1.30 -3.38
CA LEU A 125 -3.16 2.37 -2.40
C LEU A 125 -4.48 3.13 -2.49
N GLY A 126 -5.19 3.27 -1.37
CA GLY A 126 -6.43 4.04 -1.29
C GLY A 126 -6.27 5.30 -0.45
N TYR A 127 -6.81 6.41 -0.91
CA TYR A 127 -6.87 7.66 -0.15
C TYR A 127 -8.16 7.72 0.66
N LEU A 128 -8.03 7.75 1.98
CA LEU A 128 -9.18 7.75 2.90
C LEU A 128 -9.64 9.17 3.28
N ARG A 129 -8.85 10.20 2.97
CA ARG A 129 -9.15 11.62 3.22
C ARG A 129 -8.59 12.49 2.11
N ASP A 130 -9.25 13.62 1.87
CA ASP A 130 -8.66 14.75 1.16
C ASP A 130 -7.69 15.48 2.07
N VAL A 131 -6.66 16.09 1.47
CA VAL A 131 -5.70 16.94 2.18
C VAL A 131 -5.56 18.28 1.44
N PRO A 132 -5.34 19.40 2.16
CA PRO A 132 -5.21 20.72 1.52
C PRO A 132 -3.97 20.84 0.64
N SER A 133 -2.87 20.14 0.99
CA SER A 133 -1.62 20.10 0.24
C SER A 133 -0.73 18.97 0.75
N GLY A 134 0.16 18.49 -0.10
CA GLY A 134 1.04 17.36 0.23
C GLY A 134 0.35 16.00 0.14
N GLY A 135 1.01 14.97 0.65
CA GLY A 135 0.49 13.61 0.68
C GLY A 135 0.45 12.90 -0.67
N GLU A 136 1.09 13.47 -1.69
CA GLU A 136 1.15 12.89 -3.03
C GLU A 136 1.87 11.54 -3.02
N THR A 137 1.38 10.62 -3.85
CA THR A 137 2.10 9.40 -4.20
C THR A 137 2.93 9.65 -5.44
N GLY A 138 4.25 9.65 -5.27
CA GLY A 138 5.20 9.98 -6.33
C GLY A 138 5.80 8.74 -6.98
N PHE A 139 5.84 8.74 -8.31
CA PHE A 139 6.56 7.76 -9.13
C PHE A 139 7.75 8.47 -9.80
N ASN A 140 8.87 8.54 -9.08
CA ASN A 140 10.02 9.39 -9.43
C ASN A 140 10.55 9.12 -10.84
N ARG A 141 10.70 7.85 -11.24
CA ARG A 141 11.20 7.49 -12.58
C ARG A 141 10.30 7.96 -13.71
N LEU A 142 9.02 8.21 -13.43
CA LEU A 142 8.01 8.61 -14.39
C LEU A 142 7.71 10.12 -14.34
N GLY A 143 8.23 10.83 -13.35
CA GLY A 143 7.87 12.22 -13.09
C GLY A 143 6.38 12.39 -12.77
N LEU A 144 5.71 11.33 -12.29
CA LEU A 144 4.28 11.33 -11.98
C LEU A 144 4.06 11.51 -10.48
N ASN A 145 3.22 12.48 -10.11
CA ASN A 145 2.73 12.67 -8.75
C ASN A 145 1.21 12.61 -8.75
N VAL A 146 0.64 11.72 -7.95
CA VAL A 146 -0.82 11.56 -7.80
C VAL A 146 -1.26 12.24 -6.52
N GLN A 147 -2.14 13.24 -6.67
CA GLN A 147 -2.69 13.98 -5.54
C GLN A 147 -3.71 13.13 -4.77
N PRO A 148 -3.71 13.19 -3.44
CA PRO A 148 -4.76 12.56 -2.64
C PRO A 148 -6.14 13.07 -3.03
N LYS A 149 -7.02 12.14 -3.34
CA LYS A 149 -8.45 12.39 -3.49
C LYS A 149 -9.19 11.28 -2.76
N MET A 150 -9.94 11.64 -1.73
CA MET A 150 -10.70 10.67 -0.94
C MET A 150 -11.53 9.74 -1.82
N GLY A 151 -11.52 8.45 -1.48
CA GLY A 151 -12.21 7.40 -2.22
C GLY A 151 -11.51 6.93 -3.49
N SER A 152 -10.45 7.61 -3.93
CA SER A 152 -9.66 7.16 -5.08
C SER A 152 -8.65 6.10 -4.67
N ILE A 153 -8.35 5.19 -5.60
CA ILE A 153 -7.28 4.21 -5.45
C ILE A 153 -6.28 4.34 -6.59
N ILE A 154 -5.03 4.01 -6.29
CA ILE A 154 -3.97 3.82 -7.28
C ILE A 154 -3.60 2.35 -7.27
N VAL A 155 -3.41 1.77 -8.45
CA VAL A 155 -2.95 0.40 -8.63
C VAL A 155 -1.70 0.42 -9.50
N TRP A 156 -0.64 -0.23 -9.06
CA TRP A 156 0.57 -0.40 -9.87
C TRP A 156 1.19 -1.77 -9.66
N TYR A 157 1.91 -2.22 -10.66
CA TYR A 157 2.67 -3.46 -10.58
C TYR A 157 4.08 -3.16 -10.10
N ASN A 158 4.57 -4.00 -9.18
CA ASN A 158 5.88 -3.90 -8.55
C ASN A 158 6.95 -4.72 -9.27
N CYS A 159 6.51 -5.64 -10.13
CA CYS A 159 7.38 -6.56 -10.83
C CYS A 159 7.14 -6.51 -12.33
N LYS A 160 8.18 -6.83 -13.09
CA LYS A 160 8.08 -7.02 -14.55
C LYS A 160 7.08 -8.14 -14.87
N PRO A 161 6.42 -8.10 -16.04
CA PRO A 161 5.47 -9.14 -16.44
C PRO A 161 6.07 -10.54 -16.31
N GLU A 162 5.29 -11.46 -15.73
CA GLU A 162 5.62 -12.88 -15.60
C GLU A 162 6.94 -13.18 -14.85
N THR A 163 7.42 -12.22 -14.05
CA THR A 163 8.64 -12.38 -13.23
C THR A 163 8.41 -11.93 -11.79
N ASN A 164 9.37 -12.25 -10.91
CA ASN A 164 9.48 -11.69 -9.56
C ASN A 164 10.52 -10.56 -9.47
N GLU A 165 11.05 -10.11 -10.62
CA GLU A 165 12.00 -9.01 -10.67
C GLU A 165 11.30 -7.66 -10.53
N ARG A 166 11.92 -6.76 -9.79
CA ARG A 166 11.46 -5.36 -9.65
C ARG A 166 11.33 -4.67 -11.00
N ASP A 167 10.23 -3.90 -11.15
CA ASP A 167 9.97 -3.09 -12.34
C ASP A 167 10.53 -1.66 -12.20
#